data_2104d4b7df2abab2446064af8e2ef77f
#
_entry.id   2104d4b7df2abab2446064af8e2ef77f
#
_cell.length_a   1.000
_cell.length_b   1.000
_cell.length_c   1.000
_cell.angle_alpha   90.00
_cell.angle_beta   90.00
_cell.angle_gamma   90.00
#
_symmetry.space_group_name_H-M   'P 1'
#
loop_
_entity.id
_entity.type
_entity.pdbx_description
1 polymer ?
#
loop_
_entity_poly.entity_id
_entity_poly.type
_entity_poly.pdbx_seq_one_letter_code
_entity_poly.pdbx_strand_id
1 'polypeptide(L)'
;MALLIDESVPSVQDLLRCDGSLMDVAGAEGIDLQSKLSMARAAIVTRLQIFLGDRGERPATIESVVVTEPLERWITLSAISLAFRDGHFRHLSDRYKEKWLLYDKLAESARDDLMRMGIGRTGAPIRRPTIGVTSVVTGSLAEGSYALAISAVNEAGEESEPSEVATLYLSAG
;
A
#
# COMPACT_ATOMS: atom_id res chain seq x y z
N MET A 1 -5.03 9.89 7.14
CA MET A 1 -4.75 8.58 7.78
C MET A 1 -5.02 7.49 6.76
N ALA A 2 -4.02 6.66 6.44
CA ALA A 2 -4.18 5.59 5.44
C ALA A 2 -4.87 4.38 6.08
N LEU A 3 -5.96 3.91 5.48
CA LEU A 3 -6.61 2.65 5.84
C LEU A 3 -6.02 1.51 4.99
N LEU A 4 -5.97 0.32 5.55
CA LEU A 4 -5.47 -0.86 4.84
C LEU A 4 -6.25 -1.16 3.55
N ILE A 5 -7.53 -0.82 3.54
CA ILE A 5 -8.43 -1.02 2.39
C ILE A 5 -8.24 0.00 1.27
N ASP A 6 -7.57 1.14 1.52
CA ASP A 6 -7.38 2.20 0.51
C ASP A 6 -6.26 1.84 -0.50
N GLU A 7 -5.47 0.81 -0.19
CA GLU A 7 -4.42 0.24 -1.05
C GLU A 7 -3.30 1.20 -1.50
N SER A 8 -3.25 2.40 -0.92
CA SER A 8 -2.31 3.44 -1.31
C SER A 8 -0.90 3.24 -0.74
N VAL A 9 -0.82 2.61 0.44
CA VAL A 9 0.44 2.39 1.18
C VAL A 9 0.59 0.91 1.51
N PRO A 10 1.79 0.31 1.32
CA PRO A 10 2.95 0.83 0.61
C PRO A 10 2.77 0.87 -0.92
N SER A 11 3.60 1.66 -1.58
CA SER A 11 3.69 1.77 -3.05
C SER A 11 4.85 0.96 -3.62
N VAL A 12 4.92 0.82 -4.95
CA VAL A 12 6.09 0.22 -5.62
C VAL A 12 7.37 1.01 -5.33
N GLN A 13 7.28 2.33 -5.15
CA GLN A 13 8.44 3.15 -4.80
C GLN A 13 9.03 2.78 -3.43
N ASP A 14 8.21 2.36 -2.48
CA ASP A 14 8.66 1.95 -1.16
C ASP A 14 9.39 0.59 -1.22
N LEU A 15 8.95 -0.32 -2.11
CA LEU A 15 9.71 -1.53 -2.42
C LEU A 15 11.10 -1.22 -2.98
N LEU A 16 11.18 -0.28 -3.94
CA LEU A 16 12.43 0.11 -4.58
C LEU A 16 13.37 0.87 -3.62
N ARG A 17 12.84 1.62 -2.67
CA ARG A 17 13.63 2.23 -1.59
C ARG A 17 14.22 1.18 -0.66
N CYS A 18 13.50 0.10 -0.42
CA CYS A 18 13.97 -1.00 0.43
C CYS A 18 15.06 -1.85 -0.26
N ASP A 19 14.88 -2.19 -1.53
CA ASP A 19 15.90 -2.88 -2.36
C ASP A 19 15.92 -2.34 -3.80
N GLY A 20 16.90 -1.50 -4.10
CA GLY A 20 17.06 -0.90 -5.44
C GLY A 20 17.31 -1.93 -6.55
N SER A 21 17.80 -3.14 -6.23
CA SER A 21 18.02 -4.19 -7.25
C SER A 21 16.72 -4.82 -7.75
N LEU A 22 15.58 -4.56 -7.10
CA LEU A 22 14.27 -5.07 -7.53
C LEU A 22 13.90 -4.62 -8.93
N MET A 23 14.27 -3.40 -9.34
CA MET A 23 13.98 -2.90 -10.67
C MET A 23 14.67 -3.74 -11.75
N ASP A 24 15.95 -4.07 -11.52
CA ASP A 24 16.73 -4.90 -12.45
C ASP A 24 16.15 -6.31 -12.54
N VAL A 25 15.78 -6.89 -11.39
CA VAL A 25 15.16 -8.21 -11.33
C VAL A 25 13.80 -8.20 -12.02
N ALA A 26 12.97 -7.20 -11.74
CA ALA A 26 11.65 -7.08 -12.35
C ALA A 26 11.75 -6.96 -13.88
N GLY A 27 12.70 -6.16 -14.38
CA GLY A 27 12.94 -6.01 -15.81
C GLY A 27 13.50 -7.27 -16.46
N ALA A 28 14.51 -7.92 -15.84
CA ALA A 28 15.13 -9.12 -16.38
C ALA A 28 14.20 -10.34 -16.40
N GLU A 29 13.36 -10.48 -15.37
CA GLU A 29 12.49 -11.65 -15.19
C GLU A 29 11.02 -11.38 -15.60
N GLY A 30 10.71 -10.17 -16.06
CA GLY A 30 9.33 -9.78 -16.42
C GLY A 30 8.36 -9.88 -15.24
N ILE A 31 8.78 -9.46 -14.04
CA ILE A 31 7.98 -9.51 -12.82
C ILE A 31 7.22 -8.20 -12.65
N ASP A 32 5.92 -8.28 -12.52
CA ASP A 32 5.08 -7.12 -12.17
C ASP A 32 5.10 -6.90 -10.65
N LEU A 33 5.83 -5.87 -10.21
CA LEU A 33 5.97 -5.50 -8.80
C LEU A 33 4.64 -5.04 -8.18
N GLN A 34 3.78 -4.38 -8.96
CA GLN A 34 2.45 -3.97 -8.48
C GLN A 34 1.58 -5.19 -8.18
N SER A 35 1.62 -6.19 -9.04
CA SER A 35 0.93 -7.46 -8.81
C SER A 35 1.45 -8.17 -7.54
N LYS A 36 2.77 -8.18 -7.31
CA LYS A 36 3.35 -8.79 -6.09
C LYS A 36 2.94 -8.04 -4.83
N LEU A 37 2.87 -6.71 -4.90
CA LEU A 37 2.39 -5.88 -3.80
C LEU A 37 0.91 -6.18 -3.47
N SER A 38 0.06 -6.25 -4.47
CA SER A 38 -1.36 -6.61 -4.31
C SER A 38 -1.54 -8.02 -3.73
N MET A 39 -0.74 -8.99 -4.18
CA MET A 39 -0.76 -10.35 -3.65
C MET A 39 -0.33 -10.41 -2.17
N ALA A 40 0.75 -9.71 -1.81
CA ALA A 40 1.23 -9.63 -0.42
C ALA A 40 0.15 -9.02 0.48
N ARG A 41 -0.45 -7.90 0.04
CA ARG A 41 -1.52 -7.21 0.76
C ARG A 41 -2.73 -8.12 0.97
N ALA A 42 -3.22 -8.78 -0.08
CA ALA A 42 -4.36 -9.70 0.01
C ALA A 42 -4.10 -10.84 1.02
N ALA A 43 -2.90 -11.43 1.00
CA ALA A 43 -2.53 -12.47 1.95
C ALA A 43 -2.50 -11.96 3.40
N ILE A 44 -1.99 -10.73 3.61
CA ILE A 44 -1.92 -10.10 4.94
C ILE A 44 -3.32 -9.72 5.43
N VAL A 45 -4.17 -9.15 4.56
CA VAL A 45 -5.58 -8.86 4.89
C VAL A 45 -6.29 -10.12 5.38
N THR A 46 -6.15 -11.24 4.69
CA THR A 46 -6.73 -12.52 5.11
C THR A 46 -6.23 -12.97 6.48
N ARG A 47 -4.92 -12.85 6.74
CA ARG A 47 -4.34 -13.21 8.05
C ARG A 47 -4.84 -12.30 9.17
N LEU A 48 -4.97 -11.00 8.91
CA LEU A 48 -5.51 -10.04 9.87
C LEU A 48 -7.00 -10.28 10.14
N GLN A 49 -7.80 -10.64 9.13
CA GLN A 49 -9.21 -11.00 9.31
C GLN A 49 -9.37 -12.21 10.23
N ILE A 50 -8.56 -13.26 10.01
CA ILE A 50 -8.55 -14.45 10.88
C ILE A 50 -8.17 -14.06 12.31
N PHE A 51 -7.07 -13.31 12.47
CA PHE A 51 -6.58 -12.90 13.79
C PHE A 51 -7.60 -12.03 14.57
N LEU A 52 -8.29 -11.12 13.89
CA LEU A 52 -9.30 -10.27 14.50
C LEU A 52 -10.58 -11.05 14.83
N GLY A 53 -10.94 -12.03 13.98
CA GLY A 53 -12.10 -12.91 14.21
C GLY A 53 -11.93 -13.82 15.41
N ASP A 54 -10.74 -14.40 15.60
CA ASP A 54 -10.44 -15.33 16.68
C ASP A 54 -10.47 -14.68 18.09
N ARG A 55 -10.30 -13.36 18.16
CA ARG A 55 -10.35 -12.63 19.44
C ARG A 55 -11.73 -12.34 19.96
N GLY A 56 -12.79 -12.69 19.23
CA GLY A 56 -14.19 -12.48 19.68
C GLY A 56 -14.57 -11.02 19.89
N GLU A 57 -13.69 -10.09 19.52
CA GLU A 57 -13.98 -8.67 19.50
C GLU A 57 -15.05 -8.43 18.44
N ARG A 58 -16.20 -7.83 18.82
CA ARG A 58 -17.27 -7.41 17.90
C ARG A 58 -16.66 -6.81 16.65
N PRO A 59 -17.30 -6.95 15.47
CA PRO A 59 -16.62 -7.06 14.20
C PRO A 59 -15.60 -5.92 14.02
N ALA A 60 -14.37 -6.17 14.45
CA ALA A 60 -13.25 -5.36 14.04
C ALA A 60 -13.13 -5.64 12.55
N THR A 61 -13.85 -4.85 11.76
CA THR A 61 -13.79 -4.97 10.30
C THR A 61 -12.41 -4.55 9.86
N ILE A 62 -11.89 -5.23 8.88
CA ILE A 62 -10.63 -4.85 8.23
C ILE A 62 -10.64 -3.38 7.79
N GLU A 63 -11.83 -2.80 7.59
CA GLU A 63 -12.08 -1.40 7.25
C GLU A 63 -11.58 -0.41 8.32
N SER A 64 -11.51 -0.84 9.58
CA SER A 64 -11.00 -0.01 10.68
C SER A 64 -9.49 -0.09 10.86
N VAL A 65 -8.80 -0.97 10.12
CA VAL A 65 -7.35 -1.17 10.26
C VAL A 65 -6.60 -0.03 9.58
N VAL A 66 -5.76 0.64 10.38
CA VAL A 66 -4.87 1.71 9.92
C VAL A 66 -3.52 1.13 9.53
N VAL A 67 -2.96 1.62 8.42
CA VAL A 67 -1.59 1.27 8.02
C VAL A 67 -0.62 1.98 8.94
N THR A 68 -0.04 1.22 9.85
CA THR A 68 1.05 1.65 10.74
C THR A 68 2.39 1.24 10.15
N GLU A 69 3.48 1.86 10.57
CA GLU A 69 4.84 1.54 10.09
C GLU A 69 5.17 0.02 10.16
N PRO A 70 4.87 -0.72 11.24
CA PRO A 70 5.09 -2.17 11.26
C PRO A 70 4.25 -2.94 10.23
N LEU A 71 3.01 -2.50 9.99
CA LEU A 71 2.14 -3.13 8.99
C LEU A 71 2.64 -2.85 7.56
N GLU A 72 3.00 -1.61 7.28
CA GLU A 72 3.61 -1.19 6.02
C GLU A 72 4.89 -1.99 5.73
N ARG A 73 5.77 -2.09 6.73
CA ARG A 73 7.00 -2.87 6.64
C ARG A 73 6.73 -4.34 6.35
N TRP A 74 5.73 -4.94 7.01
CA TRP A 74 5.36 -6.33 6.75
C TRP A 74 4.87 -6.53 5.31
N ILE A 75 4.02 -5.63 4.79
CA ILE A 75 3.53 -5.69 3.40
C ILE A 75 4.70 -5.54 2.41
N THR A 76 5.55 -4.54 2.61
CA THR A 76 6.72 -4.25 1.77
C THR A 76 7.65 -5.45 1.68
N LEU A 77 8.10 -5.99 2.82
CA LEU A 77 9.02 -7.12 2.86
C LEU A 77 8.41 -8.40 2.27
N SER A 78 7.10 -8.62 2.50
CA SER A 78 6.38 -9.74 1.90
C SER A 78 6.30 -9.63 0.37
N ALA A 79 6.05 -8.44 -0.17
CA ALA A 79 6.01 -8.21 -1.61
C ALA A 79 7.39 -8.44 -2.26
N ILE A 80 8.46 -7.97 -1.61
CA ILE A 80 9.85 -8.18 -2.04
C ILE A 80 10.19 -9.69 -2.04
N SER A 81 9.84 -10.40 -0.96
CA SER A 81 10.01 -11.86 -0.88
C SER A 81 9.31 -12.57 -2.03
N LEU A 82 8.06 -12.19 -2.34
CA LEU A 82 7.30 -12.74 -3.46
C LEU A 82 7.97 -12.48 -4.82
N ALA A 83 8.55 -11.28 -5.03
CA ALA A 83 9.24 -10.94 -6.27
C ALA A 83 10.49 -11.80 -6.46
N PHE A 84 11.37 -11.92 -5.45
CA PHE A 84 12.56 -12.75 -5.53
C PHE A 84 12.24 -14.24 -5.63
N ARG A 85 11.19 -14.70 -4.95
CA ARG A 85 10.69 -16.07 -5.07
C ARG A 85 10.26 -16.39 -6.50
N ASP A 86 9.53 -15.50 -7.13
CA ASP A 86 9.07 -15.66 -8.51
C ASP A 86 10.25 -15.72 -9.49
N GLY A 87 11.23 -14.82 -9.32
CA GLY A 87 12.48 -14.84 -10.11
C GLY A 87 13.26 -16.14 -9.93
N HIS A 88 13.35 -16.67 -8.70
CA HIS A 88 14.02 -17.94 -8.45
C HIS A 88 13.34 -19.12 -9.18
N PHE A 89 12.01 -19.22 -9.09
CA PHE A 89 11.28 -20.35 -9.66
C PHE A 89 11.11 -20.28 -11.19
N ARG A 90 11.19 -19.10 -11.82
CA ARG A 90 11.04 -18.98 -13.27
C ARG A 90 12.16 -19.69 -14.04
N HIS A 91 13.38 -19.63 -13.54
CA HIS A 91 14.55 -20.19 -14.20
C HIS A 91 15.27 -21.28 -13.41
N LEU A 92 14.72 -21.70 -12.27
CA LEU A 92 15.36 -22.63 -11.32
C LEU A 92 16.81 -22.19 -10.98
N SER A 93 17.03 -20.87 -11.01
CA SER A 93 18.33 -20.27 -10.74
C SER A 93 18.47 -19.94 -9.26
N ASP A 94 19.57 -20.38 -8.65
CA ASP A 94 19.86 -20.03 -7.25
C ASP A 94 20.22 -18.56 -7.04
N ARG A 95 20.32 -17.77 -8.12
CA ARG A 95 20.72 -16.36 -8.10
C ARG A 95 19.89 -15.52 -7.10
N TYR A 96 18.59 -15.80 -6.96
CA TYR A 96 17.67 -15.02 -6.13
C TYR A 96 17.29 -15.70 -4.82
N LYS A 97 17.72 -16.94 -4.63
CA LYS A 97 17.34 -17.78 -3.48
C LYS A 97 17.70 -17.16 -2.14
N GLU A 98 18.93 -16.66 -2.02
CA GLU A 98 19.39 -16.05 -0.75
C GLU A 98 18.59 -14.80 -0.40
N LYS A 99 18.31 -13.93 -1.39
CA LYS A 99 17.49 -12.75 -1.19
C LYS A 99 16.05 -13.10 -0.85
N TRP A 100 15.46 -14.07 -1.55
CA TRP A 100 14.13 -14.56 -1.21
C TRP A 100 14.07 -15.03 0.25
N LEU A 101 14.97 -15.91 0.68
CA LEU A 101 15.00 -16.43 2.05
C LEU A 101 15.28 -15.34 3.10
N LEU A 102 16.10 -14.34 2.77
CA LEU A 102 16.34 -13.19 3.63
C LEU A 102 15.07 -12.38 3.83
N TYR A 103 14.40 -11.98 2.75
CA TYR A 103 13.19 -11.17 2.83
C TYR A 103 12.01 -11.91 3.42
N ASP A 104 11.94 -13.22 3.26
CA ASP A 104 10.94 -14.06 3.92
C ASP A 104 11.08 -14.02 5.45
N LYS A 105 12.31 -14.19 5.96
CA LYS A 105 12.62 -14.06 7.39
C LYS A 105 12.35 -12.64 7.93
N LEU A 106 12.71 -11.61 7.16
CA LEU A 106 12.46 -10.23 7.55
C LEU A 106 10.95 -9.93 7.60
N ALA A 107 10.17 -10.48 6.67
CA ALA A 107 8.71 -10.36 6.68
C ALA A 107 8.09 -11.07 7.89
N GLU A 108 8.59 -12.25 8.26
CA GLU A 108 8.16 -12.95 9.49
C GLU A 108 8.47 -12.12 10.73
N SER A 109 9.68 -11.54 10.82
CA SER A 109 10.04 -10.67 11.94
C SER A 109 9.14 -9.44 12.02
N ALA A 110 8.85 -8.79 10.88
CA ALA A 110 7.96 -7.62 10.84
C ALA A 110 6.53 -7.97 11.26
N ARG A 111 6.03 -9.16 10.87
CA ARG A 111 4.75 -9.69 11.37
C ARG A 111 4.76 -9.85 12.89
N ASP A 112 5.80 -10.47 13.45
CA ASP A 112 5.89 -10.72 14.89
C ASP A 112 5.99 -9.41 15.68
N ASP A 113 6.70 -8.41 15.15
CA ASP A 113 6.76 -7.06 15.71
C ASP A 113 5.36 -6.40 15.70
N LEU A 114 4.63 -6.46 14.59
CA LEU A 114 3.25 -5.97 14.50
C LEU A 114 2.34 -6.65 15.53
N MET A 115 2.43 -7.98 15.68
CA MET A 115 1.59 -8.72 16.63
C MET A 115 1.90 -8.39 18.09
N ARG A 116 3.16 -8.04 18.42
CA ARG A 116 3.57 -7.57 19.75
C ARG A 116 3.13 -6.13 20.01
N MET A 117 3.26 -5.24 19.04
CA MET A 117 2.89 -3.83 19.16
C MET A 117 1.37 -3.64 19.14
N GLY A 118 0.66 -4.52 18.48
CA GLY A 118 -0.78 -4.45 18.26
C GLY A 118 -1.14 -3.83 16.91
N ILE A 119 -2.35 -4.15 16.45
CA ILE A 119 -2.90 -3.65 15.19
C ILE A 119 -3.54 -2.30 15.44
N GLY A 120 -3.08 -1.26 14.72
CA GLY A 120 -3.70 0.07 14.76
C GLY A 120 -5.12 0.03 14.18
N ARG A 121 -6.08 0.59 14.91
CA ARG A 121 -7.49 0.67 14.47
C ARG A 121 -8.05 2.05 14.72
N THR A 122 -8.98 2.47 13.87
CA THR A 122 -9.78 3.67 14.07
C THR A 122 -11.24 3.33 14.39
N GLY A 123 -11.88 4.14 15.24
CA GLY A 123 -13.31 4.01 15.56
C GLY A 123 -14.23 4.59 14.48
N ALA A 124 -13.72 5.49 13.65
CA ALA A 124 -14.44 6.17 12.58
C ALA A 124 -13.64 6.12 11.27
N PRO A 125 -13.66 4.99 10.55
CA PRO A 125 -12.88 4.85 9.32
C PRO A 125 -13.41 5.79 8.22
N ILE A 126 -12.54 6.65 7.69
CA ILE A 126 -12.85 7.56 6.59
C ILE A 126 -12.08 7.07 5.38
N ARG A 127 -12.80 6.54 4.39
CA ARG A 127 -12.19 6.06 3.15
C ARG A 127 -11.58 7.19 2.36
N ARG A 128 -10.49 6.89 1.67
CA ARG A 128 -9.86 7.75 0.68
C ARG A 128 -10.87 8.11 -0.40
N PRO A 129 -11.12 9.42 -0.66
CA PRO A 129 -12.04 9.83 -1.71
C PRO A 129 -11.46 9.56 -3.10
N THR A 130 -12.33 9.33 -4.08
CA THR A 130 -11.95 9.25 -5.48
C THR A 130 -12.26 10.58 -6.15
N ILE A 131 -11.32 11.12 -6.92
CA ILE A 131 -11.61 12.30 -7.76
C ILE A 131 -12.57 11.85 -8.87
N GLY A 132 -13.75 12.48 -8.90
CA GLY A 132 -14.73 12.29 -9.96
C GLY A 132 -14.31 13.03 -11.25
N VAL A 133 -15.28 13.24 -12.14
CA VAL A 133 -15.08 14.02 -13.35
C VAL A 133 -14.84 15.49 -12.98
N THR A 134 -13.72 16.05 -13.41
CA THR A 134 -13.40 17.47 -13.26
C THR A 134 -13.80 18.22 -14.52
N SER A 135 -14.43 19.37 -14.36
CA SER A 135 -14.74 20.28 -15.46
C SER A 135 -14.14 21.65 -15.20
N VAL A 136 -13.68 22.28 -16.27
CA VAL A 136 -13.19 23.66 -16.22
C VAL A 136 -14.37 24.60 -16.42
N VAL A 137 -14.56 25.54 -15.49
CA VAL A 137 -15.55 26.64 -15.60
C VAL A 137 -14.83 27.96 -15.52
N THR A 138 -15.48 29.04 -15.96
CA THR A 138 -14.92 30.37 -15.87
C THR A 138 -14.58 30.74 -14.44
N GLY A 139 -13.34 31.14 -14.18
CA GLY A 139 -12.81 31.43 -12.85
C GLY A 139 -11.63 32.40 -12.92
N SER A 140 -10.97 32.63 -11.79
CA SER A 140 -9.85 33.56 -11.63
C SER A 140 -8.47 32.85 -11.61
N LEU A 141 -8.40 31.55 -11.84
CA LEU A 141 -7.12 30.85 -11.91
C LEU A 141 -6.38 31.22 -13.18
N ALA A 142 -5.07 31.48 -13.07
CA ALA A 142 -4.22 31.77 -14.21
C ALA A 142 -4.07 30.56 -15.13
N GLU A 143 -3.66 30.79 -16.38
CA GLU A 143 -3.25 29.73 -17.28
C GLU A 143 -2.11 28.91 -16.66
N GLY A 144 -2.20 27.57 -16.75
CA GLY A 144 -1.16 26.69 -16.21
C GLY A 144 -1.62 25.28 -15.91
N SER A 145 -0.69 24.48 -15.42
CA SER A 145 -0.95 23.12 -14.95
C SER A 145 -1.20 23.12 -13.45
N TYR A 146 -2.28 22.49 -13.05
CA TYR A 146 -2.70 22.37 -11.65
C TYR A 146 -2.75 20.90 -11.24
N ALA A 147 -2.17 20.60 -10.08
CA ALA A 147 -2.31 19.30 -9.42
C ALA A 147 -3.39 19.41 -8.34
N LEU A 148 -4.40 18.57 -8.42
CA LEU A 148 -5.53 18.55 -7.51
C LEU A 148 -5.57 17.23 -6.74
N ALA A 149 -5.78 17.33 -5.44
CA ALA A 149 -6.12 16.20 -4.58
C ALA A 149 -7.23 16.63 -3.62
N ILE A 150 -8.08 15.70 -3.23
CA ILE A 150 -9.16 15.93 -2.26
C ILE A 150 -9.00 14.98 -1.10
N SER A 151 -9.36 15.42 0.10
CA SER A 151 -9.49 14.59 1.29
C SER A 151 -10.90 14.72 1.85
N ALA A 152 -11.35 13.72 2.59
CA ALA A 152 -12.59 13.75 3.32
C ALA A 152 -12.29 14.04 4.80
N VAL A 153 -13.13 14.86 5.44
CA VAL A 153 -13.01 15.19 6.87
C VAL A 153 -14.33 14.82 7.56
N ASN A 154 -14.25 14.15 8.71
CA ASN A 154 -15.43 13.83 9.51
C ASN A 154 -15.79 14.98 10.48
N GLU A 155 -16.91 14.82 11.20
CA GLU A 155 -17.39 15.80 12.19
C GLU A 155 -16.40 16.00 13.36
N ALA A 156 -15.53 15.04 13.63
CA ALA A 156 -14.49 15.15 14.66
C ALA A 156 -13.23 15.86 14.15
N GLY A 157 -13.17 16.27 12.88
CA GLY A 157 -12.01 16.90 12.28
C GLY A 157 -10.89 15.94 11.87
N GLU A 158 -11.15 14.64 11.88
CA GLU A 158 -10.20 13.64 11.38
C GLU A 158 -10.23 13.61 9.86
N GLU A 159 -9.07 13.53 9.24
CA GLU A 159 -8.89 13.61 7.79
C GLU A 159 -8.48 12.25 7.21
N SER A 160 -9.10 11.89 6.06
CA SER A 160 -8.71 10.72 5.28
C SER A 160 -7.36 10.94 4.61
N GLU A 161 -6.82 9.88 4.02
CA GLU A 161 -5.75 10.02 3.04
C GLU A 161 -6.26 10.81 1.82
N PRO A 162 -5.40 11.68 1.18
CA PRO A 162 -5.78 12.39 -0.03
C PRO A 162 -6.00 11.41 -1.20
N SER A 163 -6.88 11.80 -2.11
CA SER A 163 -7.11 11.08 -3.38
C SER A 163 -5.83 10.97 -4.21
N GLU A 164 -5.88 10.21 -5.29
CA GLU A 164 -4.87 10.33 -6.35
C GLU A 164 -4.84 11.75 -6.89
N VAL A 165 -3.64 12.17 -7.31
CA VAL A 165 -3.46 13.52 -7.88
C VAL A 165 -3.98 13.54 -9.32
N ALA A 166 -4.97 14.37 -9.59
CA ALA A 166 -5.40 14.70 -10.94
C ALA A 166 -4.66 15.94 -11.43
N THR A 167 -4.13 15.88 -12.65
CA THR A 167 -3.50 17.05 -13.29
C THR A 167 -4.48 17.68 -14.28
N LEU A 168 -4.74 18.97 -14.13
CA LEU A 168 -5.56 19.77 -15.02
C LEU A 168 -4.70 20.86 -15.66
N TYR A 169 -4.91 21.08 -16.96
CA TYR A 169 -4.34 22.21 -17.67
C TYR A 169 -5.44 23.24 -17.98
N LEU A 170 -5.23 24.47 -17.53
CA LEU A 170 -6.08 25.61 -17.87
C LEU A 170 -5.41 26.39 -19.01
N SER A 171 -6.10 26.51 -20.15
CA SER A 171 -5.68 27.35 -21.25
C SER A 171 -6.22 28.80 -21.06
N ALA A 172 -5.50 29.77 -21.57
CA ALA A 172 -6.02 31.12 -21.69
C ALA A 172 -7.33 31.08 -22.49
N GLY A 173 -8.42 31.59 -21.93
CA GLY A 173 -9.73 31.71 -22.57
C GLY A 173 -9.78 32.91 -23.48
#